data_96f18d089f42ddff5c70e57f623f6115
#
_entry.id   96f18d089f42ddff5c70e57f623f6115
#
_cell.length_a   1.000
_cell.length_b   1.000
_cell.length_c   1.000
_cell.angle_alpha   90.00
_cell.angle_beta   90.00
_cell.angle_gamma   90.00
#
_symmetry.space_group_name_H-M   'P 1'
#
loop_
_entity.id
_entity.type
_entity.pdbx_description
1 polymer ?
#
loop_
_entity_poly.entity_id
_entity_poly.type
_entity_poly.pdbx_seq_one_letter_code
_entity_poly.pdbx_strand_id
1 'polypeptide(L)'
;MDEYKTFGLPHDQKILEPAQELWCNLLHLHGHDVYFSILDSLSFPIVNWHDRETYPSLAEAQTLFAGVACGGMRQDTLVYGDQAEVRKEASDAIRQTNGKRFILGTGCVVPIIASHGSIMAARKSVE
;
A
#
# COMPACT_ATOMS: atom_id res chain seq x y z
N MET A 1 -10.85 17.52 -2.01
CA MET A 1 -9.71 17.53 -2.98
C MET A 1 -9.18 18.95 -3.26
N ASP A 2 -10.01 19.94 -3.53
CA ASP A 2 -9.56 21.30 -3.93
C ASP A 2 -8.79 22.03 -2.83
N GLU A 3 -9.23 21.92 -1.57
CA GLU A 3 -8.49 22.47 -0.42
C GLU A 3 -7.10 21.82 -0.28
N TYR A 4 -7.00 20.50 -0.46
CA TYR A 4 -5.69 19.84 -0.44
C TYR A 4 -4.79 20.32 -1.59
N LYS A 5 -5.32 20.47 -2.80
CA LYS A 5 -4.57 21.01 -3.94
C LYS A 5 -4.07 22.43 -3.69
N THR A 6 -4.85 23.22 -2.96
CA THR A 6 -4.51 24.63 -2.66
C THR A 6 -3.51 24.74 -1.51
N PHE A 7 -3.70 23.98 -0.43
CA PHE A 7 -2.97 24.17 0.83
C PHE A 7 -2.01 23.04 1.20
N GLY A 8 -2.19 21.83 0.68
CA GLY A 8 -1.34 20.66 0.97
C GLY A 8 -0.32 20.39 -0.12
N LEU A 9 -0.81 20.17 -1.34
CA LEU A 9 0.01 19.74 -2.47
C LEU A 9 1.30 20.58 -2.72
N PRO A 10 1.29 21.91 -2.63
CA PRO A 10 2.51 22.71 -2.82
C PRO A 10 3.58 22.42 -1.78
N HIS A 11 3.20 22.02 -0.56
CA HIS A 11 4.14 21.64 0.50
C HIS A 11 4.70 20.25 0.28
N ASP A 12 3.85 19.29 -0.12
CA ASP A 12 4.30 17.93 -0.44
C ASP A 12 5.28 17.94 -1.62
N GLN A 13 5.02 18.75 -2.65
CA GLN A 13 5.94 18.91 -3.78
C GLN A 13 7.31 19.42 -3.34
N LYS A 14 7.38 20.38 -2.40
CA LYS A 14 8.65 20.88 -1.84
C LYS A 14 9.43 19.83 -1.05
N ILE A 15 8.69 18.94 -0.33
CA ILE A 15 9.31 17.83 0.40
C ILE A 15 9.86 16.79 -0.58
N LEU A 16 9.15 16.57 -1.68
CA LEU A 16 9.54 15.60 -2.70
C LEU A 16 10.74 16.02 -3.52
N GLU A 17 10.94 17.32 -3.74
CA GLU A 17 12.00 17.84 -4.60
C GLU A 17 13.38 17.26 -4.24
N PRO A 18 13.89 17.36 -2.98
CA PRO A 18 15.15 16.72 -2.61
C PRO A 18 15.08 15.19 -2.54
N ALA A 19 13.89 14.61 -2.33
CA ALA A 19 13.72 13.16 -2.24
C ALA A 19 13.77 12.46 -3.60
N GLN A 20 13.65 13.18 -4.72
CA GLN A 20 13.77 12.63 -6.07
C GLN A 20 15.13 11.98 -6.35
N GLU A 21 16.17 12.42 -5.65
CA GLU A 21 17.51 11.84 -5.71
C GLU A 21 17.64 10.46 -5.04
N LEU A 22 16.65 10.07 -4.25
CA LEU A 22 16.64 8.77 -3.55
C LEU A 22 16.28 7.65 -4.52
N TRP A 23 16.96 6.51 -4.38
CA TRP A 23 16.74 5.33 -5.21
C TRP A 23 15.33 4.72 -5.08
N CYS A 24 14.63 5.01 -3.98
CA CYS A 24 13.31 4.49 -3.69
C CYS A 24 12.51 5.47 -2.84
N ASN A 25 11.33 5.82 -3.33
CA ASN A 25 10.34 6.62 -2.60
C ASN A 25 9.02 5.87 -2.53
N LEU A 26 8.39 5.86 -1.36
CA LEU A 26 7.07 5.29 -1.14
C LEU A 26 6.13 6.37 -0.59
N LEU A 27 4.99 6.54 -1.26
CA LEU A 27 3.90 7.37 -0.75
C LEU A 27 2.92 6.50 0.03
N HIS A 28 2.62 6.86 1.28
CA HIS A 28 1.54 6.27 2.07
C HIS A 28 0.33 7.20 2.11
N LEU A 29 -0.80 6.73 1.59
CA LEU A 29 -2.09 7.42 1.68
C LEU A 29 -2.88 6.84 2.85
N HIS A 30 -3.06 7.62 3.91
CA HIS A 30 -3.72 7.19 5.13
C HIS A 30 -5.21 7.56 5.15
N GLY A 31 -6.02 6.69 5.76
CA GLY A 31 -7.45 6.93 5.98
C GLY A 31 -8.36 6.11 5.07
N HIS A 32 -9.68 6.39 5.16
CA HIS A 32 -10.70 5.64 4.43
C HIS A 32 -11.08 6.27 3.08
N ASP A 33 -10.99 7.59 2.94
CA ASP A 33 -11.32 8.31 1.70
C ASP A 33 -10.05 8.88 1.08
N VAL A 34 -9.14 8.00 0.67
CA VAL A 34 -7.84 8.42 0.13
C VAL A 34 -7.98 9.09 -1.24
N TYR A 35 -7.23 10.16 -1.43
CA TYR A 35 -7.16 10.87 -2.70
C TYR A 35 -6.19 10.16 -3.67
N PHE A 36 -6.56 8.96 -4.13
CA PHE A 36 -5.67 8.16 -4.99
C PHE A 36 -5.26 8.90 -6.27
N SER A 37 -6.13 9.78 -6.80
CA SER A 37 -5.83 10.65 -7.94
C SER A 37 -4.72 11.69 -7.70
N ILE A 38 -4.21 11.82 -6.46
CA ILE A 38 -3.05 12.67 -6.17
C ILE A 38 -1.79 12.19 -6.91
N LEU A 39 -1.74 10.90 -7.24
CA LEU A 39 -0.65 10.29 -8.01
C LEU A 39 -0.48 10.91 -9.41
N ASP A 40 -1.52 11.56 -9.94
CA ASP A 40 -1.44 12.32 -11.20
C ASP A 40 -0.59 13.60 -11.04
N SER A 41 -0.46 14.10 -9.81
CA SER A 41 0.26 15.35 -9.49
C SER A 41 1.59 15.13 -8.77
N LEU A 42 1.82 13.92 -8.27
CA LEU A 42 3.02 13.54 -7.50
C LEU A 42 3.62 12.27 -8.11
N SER A 43 4.90 12.32 -8.46
CA SER A 43 5.60 11.17 -9.03
C SER A 43 6.22 10.33 -7.94
N PHE A 44 5.63 9.16 -7.68
CA PHE A 44 6.18 8.15 -6.78
C PHE A 44 6.30 6.80 -7.49
N PRO A 45 7.40 6.05 -7.30
CA PRO A 45 7.52 4.70 -7.82
C PRO A 45 6.65 3.68 -7.09
N ILE A 46 6.35 3.92 -5.80
CA ILE A 46 5.60 2.99 -4.96
C ILE A 46 4.50 3.74 -4.22
N VAL A 47 3.30 3.17 -4.17
CA VAL A 47 2.16 3.67 -3.38
C VAL A 47 1.68 2.59 -2.40
N ASN A 48 1.37 3.00 -1.17
CA ASN A 48 0.78 2.19 -0.12
C ASN A 48 -0.47 2.88 0.43
N TRP A 49 -1.53 2.12 0.67
CA TRP A 49 -2.79 2.59 1.26
C TRP A 49 -3.55 1.41 1.87
N HIS A 50 -4.67 1.67 2.53
CA HIS A 50 -5.53 0.64 3.10
C HIS A 50 -6.38 -0.08 2.03
N ASP A 51 -5.73 -0.75 1.06
CA ASP A 51 -6.33 -1.36 -0.13
C ASP A 51 -7.45 -2.38 0.15
N ARG A 52 -7.48 -2.93 1.37
CA ARG A 52 -8.52 -3.85 1.83
C ARG A 52 -9.74 -3.14 2.45
N GLU A 53 -9.67 -1.83 2.66
CA GLU A 53 -10.65 -1.07 3.43
C GLU A 53 -11.18 0.14 2.67
N THR A 54 -10.43 0.64 1.68
CA THR A 54 -10.80 1.80 0.87
C THR A 54 -10.46 1.58 -0.60
N TYR A 55 -11.14 2.33 -1.45
CA TYR A 55 -10.87 2.37 -2.90
C TYR A 55 -9.51 3.05 -3.20
N PRO A 56 -8.81 2.58 -4.24
CA PRO A 56 -9.07 1.41 -5.05
C PRO A 56 -8.60 0.09 -4.39
N SER A 57 -9.15 -1.05 -4.83
CA SER A 57 -8.55 -2.36 -4.57
C SER A 57 -7.21 -2.51 -5.29
N LEU A 58 -6.42 -3.53 -4.95
CA LEU A 58 -5.16 -3.81 -5.67
C LEU A 58 -5.38 -4.02 -7.17
N ALA A 59 -6.45 -4.73 -7.56
CA ALA A 59 -6.76 -4.99 -8.97
C ALA A 59 -7.08 -3.69 -9.72
N GLU A 60 -7.87 -2.80 -9.12
CA GLU A 60 -8.19 -1.50 -9.72
C GLU A 60 -6.96 -0.60 -9.79
N ALA A 61 -6.14 -0.56 -8.73
CA ALA A 61 -4.91 0.23 -8.69
C ALA A 61 -3.93 -0.15 -9.81
N GLN A 62 -3.86 -1.44 -10.21
CA GLN A 62 -3.03 -1.89 -11.34
C GLN A 62 -3.41 -1.22 -12.67
N THR A 63 -4.64 -0.74 -12.81
CA THR A 63 -5.11 -0.03 -14.01
C THR A 63 -4.96 1.49 -13.89
N LEU A 64 -4.99 2.03 -12.67
CA LEU A 64 -4.95 3.45 -12.39
C LEU A 64 -3.52 3.99 -12.20
N PHE A 65 -2.59 3.14 -11.80
CA PHE A 65 -1.24 3.53 -11.43
C PHE A 65 -0.20 2.63 -12.12
N ALA A 66 0.75 3.23 -12.80
CA ALA A 66 1.78 2.51 -13.55
C ALA A 66 2.94 2.00 -12.66
N GLY A 67 3.08 2.51 -11.44
CA GLY A 67 4.12 2.13 -10.48
C GLY A 67 3.79 0.83 -9.73
N VAL A 68 4.40 0.68 -8.57
CA VAL A 68 4.31 -0.51 -7.70
C VAL A 68 3.29 -0.27 -6.60
N ALA A 69 2.29 -1.13 -6.48
CA ALA A 69 1.35 -1.15 -5.35
C ALA A 69 1.98 -1.93 -4.17
N CYS A 70 1.98 -1.33 -2.98
CA CYS A 70 2.39 -1.98 -1.74
C CYS A 70 1.17 -2.13 -0.83
N GLY A 71 0.82 -3.36 -0.46
CA GLY A 71 -0.37 -3.62 0.35
C GLY A 71 -0.77 -5.10 0.34
N GLY A 72 -2.05 -5.36 0.44
CA GLY A 72 -2.64 -6.70 0.31
C GLY A 72 -2.94 -7.41 1.61
N MET A 73 -2.44 -6.92 2.74
CA MET A 73 -2.67 -7.51 4.06
C MET A 73 -3.39 -6.54 4.99
N ARG A 74 -4.45 -7.01 5.64
CA ARG A 74 -5.06 -6.28 6.76
C ARG A 74 -4.18 -6.37 8.00
N GLN A 75 -4.12 -5.29 8.76
CA GLN A 75 -3.49 -5.28 10.08
C GLN A 75 -4.18 -6.28 11.01
N ASP A 76 -5.52 -6.30 11.01
CA ASP A 76 -6.33 -7.19 11.84
C ASP A 76 -6.09 -8.67 11.53
N THR A 77 -5.92 -9.04 10.26
CA THR A 77 -5.60 -10.43 9.88
C THR A 77 -4.26 -10.88 10.47
N LEU A 78 -3.26 -10.00 10.54
CA LEU A 78 -1.97 -10.33 11.15
C LEU A 78 -2.04 -10.46 12.68
N VAL A 79 -2.98 -9.77 13.33
CA VAL A 79 -3.13 -9.75 14.80
C VAL A 79 -4.05 -10.87 15.27
N TYR A 80 -5.23 -10.99 14.66
CA TYR A 80 -6.33 -11.84 15.13
C TYR A 80 -6.53 -13.10 14.28
N GLY A 81 -6.06 -13.09 13.03
CA GLY A 81 -6.16 -14.22 12.12
C GLY A 81 -5.15 -15.33 12.43
N ASP A 82 -5.49 -16.54 12.02
CA ASP A 82 -4.57 -17.64 12.01
C ASP A 82 -3.63 -17.60 10.78
N GLN A 83 -2.62 -18.48 10.77
CA GLN A 83 -1.66 -18.52 9.66
C GLN A 83 -2.30 -18.94 8.31
N ALA A 84 -3.42 -19.67 8.32
CA ALA A 84 -4.12 -20.06 7.10
C ALA A 84 -4.86 -18.86 6.50
N GLU A 85 -5.51 -18.04 7.33
CA GLU A 85 -6.16 -16.79 6.94
C GLU A 85 -5.13 -15.80 6.38
N VAL A 86 -3.98 -15.66 7.04
CA VAL A 86 -2.86 -14.82 6.57
C VAL A 86 -2.40 -15.27 5.16
N ARG A 87 -2.16 -16.56 4.97
CA ARG A 87 -1.76 -17.09 3.65
C ARG A 87 -2.85 -16.91 2.58
N LYS A 88 -4.10 -17.07 2.95
CA LYS A 88 -5.25 -16.86 2.04
C LYS A 88 -5.31 -15.41 1.56
N GLU A 89 -5.16 -14.47 2.47
CA GLU A 89 -5.18 -13.04 2.15
C GLU A 89 -3.97 -12.63 1.29
N ALA A 90 -2.77 -13.11 1.62
CA ALA A 90 -1.57 -12.92 0.82
C ALA A 90 -1.71 -13.49 -0.60
N SER A 91 -2.24 -14.72 -0.73
CA SER A 91 -2.48 -15.37 -2.02
C SER A 91 -3.51 -14.62 -2.86
N ASP A 92 -4.52 -14.06 -2.21
CA ASP A 92 -5.51 -13.20 -2.89
C ASP A 92 -4.87 -11.92 -3.44
N ALA A 93 -4.02 -11.26 -2.66
CA ALA A 93 -3.30 -10.06 -3.08
C ALA A 93 -2.38 -10.34 -4.29
N ILE A 94 -1.64 -11.46 -4.25
CA ILE A 94 -0.79 -11.90 -5.37
C ILE A 94 -1.64 -12.15 -6.62
N ARG A 95 -2.81 -12.79 -6.47
CA ARG A 95 -3.72 -13.05 -7.60
C ARG A 95 -4.26 -11.74 -8.20
N GLN A 96 -4.68 -10.76 -7.38
CA GLN A 96 -5.19 -9.46 -7.84
C GLN A 96 -4.18 -8.70 -8.70
N THR A 97 -2.89 -8.87 -8.42
CA THR A 97 -1.79 -8.17 -9.11
C THR A 97 -1.07 -9.04 -10.14
N ASN A 98 -1.44 -10.33 -10.27
CA ASN A 98 -0.68 -11.33 -11.02
C ASN A 98 0.81 -11.38 -10.60
N GLY A 99 1.12 -11.04 -9.36
CA GLY A 99 2.48 -10.97 -8.82
C GLY A 99 3.38 -9.94 -9.50
N LYS A 100 2.81 -8.93 -10.18
CA LYS A 100 3.58 -7.93 -10.93
C LYS A 100 3.34 -6.53 -10.35
N ARG A 101 4.40 -5.71 -10.33
CA ARG A 101 4.35 -4.35 -9.79
C ARG A 101 3.70 -4.32 -8.40
N PHE A 102 4.14 -5.25 -7.54
CA PHE A 102 3.50 -5.52 -6.27
C PHE A 102 4.53 -5.83 -5.17
N ILE A 103 4.32 -5.24 -4.01
CA ILE A 103 5.03 -5.56 -2.77
C ILE A 103 3.96 -6.00 -1.76
N LEU A 104 4.04 -7.24 -1.29
CA LEU A 104 3.16 -7.71 -0.22
C LEU A 104 3.51 -7.01 1.09
N GLY A 105 2.56 -6.30 1.64
CA GLY A 105 2.68 -5.57 2.89
C GLY A 105 1.32 -5.31 3.50
N THR A 106 1.29 -4.65 4.65
CA THR A 106 0.05 -4.14 5.24
C THR A 106 -0.36 -2.83 4.59
N GLY A 107 -1.65 -2.51 4.61
CA GLY A 107 -2.17 -1.22 4.16
C GLY A 107 -1.68 -0.02 4.99
N CYS A 108 -1.06 -0.28 6.15
CA CYS A 108 -0.40 0.68 7.02
C CYS A 108 0.72 -0.03 7.80
N VAL A 109 1.08 0.46 8.99
CA VAL A 109 2.11 -0.16 9.85
C VAL A 109 1.69 -1.56 10.31
N VAL A 110 2.64 -2.47 10.43
CA VAL A 110 2.40 -3.77 11.09
C VAL A 110 2.22 -3.51 12.58
N PRO A 111 1.08 -3.92 13.19
CA PRO A 111 0.89 -3.74 14.63
C PRO A 111 1.96 -4.50 15.43
N ILE A 112 2.48 -3.87 16.48
CA ILE A 112 3.53 -4.45 17.33
C ILE A 112 3.13 -5.77 17.98
N ILE A 113 1.82 -6.00 18.14
CA ILE A 113 1.24 -7.22 18.71
C ILE A 113 1.01 -8.32 17.68
N ALA A 114 1.29 -8.08 16.39
CA ALA A 114 1.21 -9.12 15.38
C ALA A 114 2.19 -10.26 15.70
N SER A 115 1.70 -11.50 15.63
CA SER A 115 2.51 -12.66 15.99
C SER A 115 3.65 -12.87 14.97
N HIS A 116 4.81 -13.30 15.44
CA HIS A 116 5.91 -13.71 14.56
C HIS A 116 5.46 -14.79 13.56
N GLY A 117 4.58 -15.72 14.00
CA GLY A 117 4.02 -16.75 13.13
C GLY A 117 3.20 -16.20 11.97
N SER A 118 2.36 -15.17 12.23
CA SER A 118 1.56 -14.50 11.20
C SER A 118 2.45 -13.75 10.21
N ILE A 119 3.46 -13.01 10.70
CA ILE A 119 4.42 -12.29 9.84
C ILE A 119 5.18 -13.27 8.95
N MET A 120 5.65 -14.39 9.51
CA MET A 120 6.35 -15.43 8.74
C MET A 120 5.43 -16.16 7.76
N ALA A 121 4.14 -16.33 8.08
CA ALA A 121 3.17 -16.89 7.14
C ALA A 121 2.95 -15.99 5.93
N ALA A 122 2.84 -14.66 6.14
CA ALA A 122 2.77 -13.69 5.05
C ALA A 122 4.03 -13.73 4.18
N ARG A 123 5.22 -13.66 4.81
CA ARG A 123 6.51 -13.71 4.10
C ARG A 123 6.65 -14.94 3.21
N LYS A 124 6.35 -16.13 3.75
CA LYS A 124 6.44 -17.40 3.01
C LYS A 124 5.44 -17.53 1.85
N SER A 125 4.46 -16.65 1.77
CA SER A 125 3.50 -16.65 0.66
C SER A 125 4.07 -16.04 -0.62
N VAL A 126 5.23 -15.38 -0.57
CA VAL A 126 5.93 -14.75 -1.71
C VAL A 126 7.25 -15.46 -2.07
N GLU A 127 7.58 -16.51 -1.35
CA GLU A 127 8.72 -17.40 -1.64
C GLU A 127 8.30 -18.51 -2.61
#